data_9761cde7c0d5d311ce3dc8bfa95d587f
#
_entry.id   9761cde7c0d5d311ce3dc8bfa95d587f
#
_cell.length_a   1.000
_cell.length_b   1.000
_cell.length_c   1.000
_cell.angle_alpha   90.00
_cell.angle_beta   90.00
_cell.angle_gamma   90.00
#
_symmetry.space_group_name_H-M   'P 1'
#
loop_
_entity.id
_entity.type
_entity.pdbx_description
1 polymer ?
#
loop_
_entity_poly.entity_id
_entity_poly.type
_entity_poly.pdbx_seq_one_letter_code
_entity_poly.pdbx_strand_id
1 'polypeptide(L)'
;YLVFIERIADSAQIIGEILSEQKLMKGIFVGTESKQIWSYRAKEYFESTRYKTKDISLINRSDARKILTKIRQYGNWTRLERMTPSERIKELVTNSRKQLLIGLMETTLGEGFYQIIRRDFQNIPTESHKALLALSGIASYQRTNAHETTLTRALQHLNLNANVSELVKQMDGILFYKNGNVETRHYAYVEKIFDQFLDTQYIYNILEAYITSFTVYEYPIVKHVIKSEAAIYKSLVNSKNLRKLLKGDKEKTLSLYNKFEKDLENEGLYLMQYGIALRDFGMYPEAYEKLKTANEAYPNSPQIEHAFAQLKIIIALQSESSTEAFRLFGEAEEILSRLDGGKVKVIDGYPLVALSEGHIAIARKFLSEVEAKKLAAYYHDKIKKMYNNDYSGDTRIEETSEMLFKYATTGILTKGLEVQIAERVFK
;
A
#
# COMPACT_ATOMS: atom_id res chain seq x y z
N TYR A 1 33.17 -12.72 -1.59
CA TYR A 1 32.38 -11.99 -0.60
C TYR A 1 30.90 -12.35 -0.80
N LEU A 2 30.13 -12.38 0.30
CA LEU A 2 28.67 -12.51 0.29
C LEU A 2 28.09 -11.20 0.84
N VAL A 3 27.30 -10.53 0.03
CA VAL A 3 26.71 -9.22 0.38
C VAL A 3 25.19 -9.38 0.43
N PHE A 4 24.60 -9.08 1.59
CA PHE A 4 23.15 -9.07 1.76
C PHE A 4 22.63 -7.64 1.63
N ILE A 5 21.59 -7.46 0.84
CA ILE A 5 20.97 -6.17 0.56
C ILE A 5 19.48 -6.28 0.83
N GLU A 6 18.99 -5.59 1.83
CA GLU A 6 17.57 -5.45 2.07
C GLU A 6 16.99 -4.39 1.14
N ARG A 7 15.80 -4.65 0.61
CA ARG A 7 15.09 -3.71 -0.28
C ARG A 7 15.97 -3.30 -1.46
N ILE A 8 16.44 -4.28 -2.20
CA ILE A 8 17.40 -4.08 -3.32
C ILE A 8 16.92 -3.01 -4.32
N ALA A 9 15.61 -2.78 -4.46
CA ALA A 9 15.06 -1.76 -5.35
C ALA A 9 15.50 -0.32 -5.00
N ASP A 10 15.84 -0.06 -3.74
CA ASP A 10 16.28 1.29 -3.33
C ASP A 10 17.68 1.63 -3.85
N SER A 11 18.49 0.62 -4.21
CA SER A 11 19.84 0.75 -4.73
C SER A 11 20.01 0.03 -6.07
N ALA A 12 18.93 -0.33 -6.75
CA ALA A 12 18.95 -1.21 -7.92
C ALA A 12 19.82 -0.68 -9.05
N GLN A 13 19.75 0.61 -9.35
CA GLN A 13 20.56 1.24 -10.38
C GLN A 13 22.04 1.09 -10.09
N ILE A 14 22.50 1.50 -8.91
CA ILE A 14 23.91 1.47 -8.51
C ILE A 14 24.44 0.02 -8.55
N ILE A 15 23.66 -0.93 -8.03
CA ILE A 15 24.06 -2.34 -8.01
C ILE A 15 24.09 -2.92 -9.41
N GLY A 16 23.12 -2.60 -10.26
CA GLY A 16 23.07 -3.00 -11.65
C GLY A 16 24.29 -2.49 -12.44
N GLU A 17 24.67 -1.23 -12.26
CA GLU A 17 25.87 -0.62 -12.84
C GLU A 17 27.16 -1.34 -12.38
N ILE A 18 27.32 -1.56 -11.06
CA ILE A 18 28.48 -2.28 -10.49
C ILE A 18 28.59 -3.69 -11.06
N LEU A 19 27.48 -4.41 -11.19
CA LEU A 19 27.46 -5.77 -11.70
C LEU A 19 27.68 -5.84 -13.22
N SER A 20 27.17 -4.89 -13.98
CA SER A 20 27.36 -4.82 -15.44
C SER A 20 28.78 -4.47 -15.83
N GLU A 21 29.46 -3.63 -15.07
CA GLU A 21 30.84 -3.22 -15.30
C GLU A 21 31.89 -4.28 -14.88
N GLN A 22 31.45 -5.43 -14.39
CA GLN A 22 32.31 -6.54 -13.92
C GLN A 22 33.40 -6.13 -12.90
N LYS A 23 33.21 -4.99 -12.23
CA LYS A 23 34.18 -4.45 -11.24
C LYS A 23 34.34 -5.32 -9.99
N LEU A 24 33.39 -6.22 -9.73
CA LEU A 24 33.41 -7.12 -8.57
C LEU A 24 33.47 -8.58 -8.98
N MET A 25 34.68 -9.04 -9.25
CA MET A 25 34.92 -10.38 -9.84
C MET A 25 34.70 -11.59 -8.92
N LYS A 26 34.47 -11.42 -7.61
CA LYS A 26 34.37 -12.54 -6.64
C LYS A 26 33.32 -12.28 -5.53
N GLY A 27 32.15 -11.75 -5.88
CA GLY A 27 31.09 -11.51 -4.91
C GLY A 27 29.76 -12.18 -5.31
N ILE A 28 29.01 -12.63 -4.31
CA ILE A 28 27.62 -13.03 -4.46
C ILE A 28 26.78 -11.98 -3.77
N PHE A 29 25.86 -11.37 -4.50
CA PHE A 29 24.87 -10.46 -3.96
C PHE A 29 23.57 -11.21 -3.72
N VAL A 30 23.02 -11.08 -2.51
CA VAL A 30 21.71 -11.63 -2.14
C VAL A 30 20.80 -10.46 -1.78
N GLY A 31 19.90 -10.10 -2.69
CA GLY A 31 18.93 -9.04 -2.49
C GLY A 31 17.57 -9.58 -2.06
N THR A 32 16.88 -8.84 -1.19
CA THR A 32 15.48 -9.12 -0.86
C THR A 32 14.60 -7.98 -1.35
N GLU A 33 13.45 -8.33 -1.95
CA GLU A 33 12.45 -7.36 -2.37
C GLU A 33 11.07 -8.01 -2.48
N SER A 34 10.01 -7.21 -2.42
CA SER A 34 8.69 -7.70 -2.79
C SER A 34 8.60 -7.94 -4.30
N LYS A 35 7.87 -8.99 -4.70
CA LYS A 35 7.74 -9.37 -6.11
C LYS A 35 7.25 -8.20 -6.98
N GLN A 36 6.30 -7.43 -6.47
CA GLN A 36 5.75 -6.27 -7.18
C GLN A 36 6.80 -5.17 -7.36
N ILE A 37 7.48 -4.75 -6.28
CA ILE A 37 8.51 -3.70 -6.35
C ILE A 37 9.69 -4.15 -7.21
N TRP A 38 10.09 -5.41 -7.11
CA TRP A 38 11.11 -5.99 -7.99
C TRP A 38 10.76 -5.80 -9.46
N SER A 39 9.55 -6.18 -9.87
CA SER A 39 9.11 -6.10 -11.27
C SER A 39 9.05 -4.67 -11.81
N TYR A 40 8.62 -3.71 -10.98
CA TYR A 40 8.40 -2.33 -11.43
C TYR A 40 9.59 -1.39 -11.27
N ARG A 41 10.49 -1.64 -10.30
CA ARG A 41 11.51 -0.67 -9.92
C ARG A 41 12.92 -1.17 -9.96
N ALA A 42 13.14 -2.47 -10.03
CA ALA A 42 14.47 -3.05 -9.92
C ALA A 42 14.86 -3.87 -11.13
N LYS A 43 13.97 -4.68 -11.67
CA LYS A 43 14.28 -5.69 -12.71
C LYS A 43 15.04 -5.12 -13.90
N GLU A 44 14.65 -3.95 -14.40
CA GLU A 44 15.26 -3.30 -15.58
C GLU A 44 16.77 -3.07 -15.43
N TYR A 45 17.22 -2.74 -14.20
CA TYR A 45 18.65 -2.49 -13.94
C TYR A 45 19.50 -3.75 -13.91
N PHE A 46 18.88 -4.93 -13.90
CA PHE A 46 19.55 -6.23 -13.85
C PHE A 46 19.45 -7.04 -15.15
N GLU A 47 18.81 -6.52 -16.20
CA GLU A 47 18.60 -7.25 -17.46
C GLU A 47 19.90 -7.66 -18.13
N SER A 48 20.95 -6.85 -18.00
CA SER A 48 22.30 -7.16 -18.50
C SER A 48 23.13 -8.03 -17.55
N THR A 49 22.61 -8.40 -16.38
CA THR A 49 23.32 -9.13 -15.34
C THR A 49 22.81 -10.57 -15.20
N ARG A 50 23.66 -11.46 -14.66
CA ARG A 50 23.28 -12.85 -14.40
C ARG A 50 22.67 -12.97 -13.00
N TYR A 51 21.35 -13.10 -12.86
CA TYR A 51 20.69 -13.28 -11.58
C TYR A 51 19.72 -14.46 -11.57
N LYS A 52 19.35 -14.91 -10.36
CA LYS A 52 18.27 -15.87 -10.12
C LYS A 52 17.33 -15.29 -9.06
N THR A 53 16.03 -15.41 -9.30
CA THR A 53 15.01 -15.06 -8.32
C THR A 53 14.47 -16.32 -7.63
N LYS A 54 14.16 -16.19 -6.35
CA LYS A 54 13.49 -17.23 -5.58
C LYS A 54 12.37 -16.61 -4.74
N ASP A 55 11.15 -17.09 -4.95
CA ASP A 55 10.02 -16.70 -4.12
C ASP A 55 10.08 -17.45 -2.78
N ILE A 56 10.07 -16.68 -1.68
CA ILE A 56 10.07 -17.19 -0.30
C ILE A 56 8.83 -16.79 0.48
N SER A 57 7.82 -16.27 -0.21
CA SER A 57 6.60 -15.73 0.42
C SER A 57 5.81 -16.79 1.18
N LEU A 58 5.77 -18.02 0.68
CA LEU A 58 5.01 -19.12 1.27
C LEU A 58 5.85 -20.38 1.44
N ILE A 59 5.77 -20.99 2.61
CA ILE A 59 6.43 -22.26 2.92
C ILE A 59 5.60 -23.43 2.37
N ASN A 60 6.18 -24.25 1.52
CA ASN A 60 5.62 -25.54 1.13
C ASN A 60 6.12 -26.69 2.04
N ARG A 61 5.59 -27.92 1.82
CA ARG A 61 6.00 -29.09 2.63
C ARG A 61 7.49 -29.42 2.53
N SER A 62 8.12 -29.20 1.36
CA SER A 62 9.56 -29.46 1.16
C SER A 62 10.39 -28.44 1.94
N ASP A 63 10.00 -27.16 1.87
CA ASP A 63 10.65 -26.10 2.62
C ASP A 63 10.52 -26.32 4.11
N ALA A 64 9.31 -26.68 4.60
CA ALA A 64 9.07 -27.00 5.99
C ALA A 64 10.01 -28.11 6.53
N ARG A 65 10.23 -29.17 5.74
CA ARG A 65 11.18 -30.25 6.12
C ARG A 65 12.61 -29.71 6.25
N LYS A 66 13.07 -28.90 5.30
CA LYS A 66 14.41 -28.31 5.35
C LYS A 66 14.59 -27.37 6.55
N ILE A 67 13.58 -26.54 6.82
CA ILE A 67 13.56 -25.65 7.98
C ILE A 67 13.62 -26.44 9.27
N LEU A 68 12.78 -27.47 9.44
CA LEU A 68 12.79 -28.34 10.62
C LEU A 68 14.13 -29.04 10.81
N THR A 69 14.79 -29.50 9.74
CA THR A 69 16.14 -30.06 9.81
C THR A 69 17.15 -29.03 10.33
N LYS A 70 17.07 -27.78 9.88
CA LYS A 70 17.95 -26.70 10.36
C LYS A 70 17.66 -26.29 11.80
N ILE A 71 16.40 -26.20 12.21
CA ILE A 71 16.02 -25.96 13.60
C ILE A 71 16.57 -27.08 14.50
N ARG A 72 16.49 -28.34 14.06
CA ARG A 72 17.07 -29.49 14.83
C ARG A 72 18.59 -29.39 14.96
N GLN A 73 19.26 -28.88 13.95
CA GLN A 73 20.72 -28.80 13.88
C GLN A 73 21.30 -27.63 14.70
N TYR A 74 20.61 -26.46 14.67
CA TYR A 74 21.16 -25.18 15.12
C TYR A 74 20.28 -24.44 16.14
N GLY A 75 19.09 -24.93 16.45
CA GLY A 75 18.12 -24.24 17.28
C GLY A 75 17.50 -25.18 18.34
N ASN A 76 16.60 -24.60 19.12
CA ASN A 76 15.83 -25.34 20.14
C ASN A 76 14.44 -25.67 19.60
N TRP A 77 13.98 -26.87 19.86
CA TRP A 77 12.70 -27.36 19.36
C TRP A 77 11.49 -26.84 20.13
N THR A 78 11.68 -26.36 21.35
CA THR A 78 10.63 -25.77 22.21
C THR A 78 9.28 -26.51 22.10
N ARG A 79 8.22 -25.83 21.63
CA ARG A 79 6.88 -26.39 21.41
C ARG A 79 6.87 -27.57 20.43
N LEU A 80 7.73 -27.53 19.43
CA LEU A 80 7.79 -28.58 18.39
C LEU A 80 8.29 -29.94 18.97
N GLU A 81 8.95 -29.93 20.09
CA GLU A 81 9.49 -31.16 20.68
C GLU A 81 8.41 -32.19 21.01
N ARG A 82 7.24 -31.71 21.44
CA ARG A 82 6.08 -32.53 21.82
C ARG A 82 5.21 -32.95 20.61
N MET A 83 5.56 -32.54 19.38
CA MET A 83 4.81 -32.82 18.19
C MET A 83 5.40 -33.95 17.37
N THR A 84 4.55 -34.72 16.70
CA THR A 84 4.98 -35.69 15.71
C THR A 84 5.57 -35.02 14.46
N PRO A 85 6.38 -35.69 13.64
CA PRO A 85 6.93 -35.11 12.41
C PRO A 85 5.87 -34.53 11.46
N SER A 86 4.70 -35.15 11.39
CA SER A 86 3.58 -34.68 10.56
C SER A 86 2.96 -33.40 11.10
N GLU A 87 2.77 -33.32 12.42
CA GLU A 87 2.25 -32.12 13.10
C GLU A 87 3.20 -30.94 12.98
N ARG A 88 4.52 -31.16 13.09
CA ARG A 88 5.54 -30.12 12.87
C ARG A 88 5.46 -29.50 11.48
N ILE A 89 5.28 -30.33 10.43
CA ILE A 89 5.10 -29.85 9.06
C ILE A 89 3.79 -29.08 8.93
N LYS A 90 2.69 -29.59 9.51
CA LYS A 90 1.38 -28.93 9.50
C LYS A 90 1.45 -27.56 10.18
N GLU A 91 2.20 -27.46 11.29
CA GLU A 91 2.40 -26.19 12.01
C GLU A 91 3.00 -25.13 11.08
N LEU A 92 4.09 -25.40 10.38
CA LEU A 92 4.74 -24.46 9.49
C LEU A 92 3.93 -24.18 8.20
N VAL A 93 3.23 -25.17 7.65
CA VAL A 93 2.54 -25.03 6.36
C VAL A 93 1.12 -24.50 6.51
N THR A 94 0.43 -24.83 7.60
CA THR A 94 -1.00 -24.52 7.76
C THR A 94 -1.22 -23.49 8.86
N ASN A 95 -0.76 -23.75 10.07
CA ASN A 95 -1.09 -22.93 11.24
C ASN A 95 -0.41 -21.56 11.19
N SER A 96 0.86 -21.49 10.74
CA SER A 96 1.58 -20.24 10.50
C SER A 96 1.14 -19.51 9.21
N ARG A 97 0.05 -19.93 8.56
CA ARG A 97 -0.41 -19.42 7.27
C ARG A 97 0.67 -19.45 6.19
N LYS A 98 1.58 -20.42 6.27
CA LYS A 98 2.75 -20.61 5.38
C LYS A 98 3.76 -19.45 5.41
N GLN A 99 3.68 -18.51 6.36
CA GLN A 99 4.63 -17.40 6.45
C GLN A 99 5.85 -17.82 7.29
N LEU A 100 7.03 -17.73 6.69
CA LEU A 100 8.28 -18.18 7.31
C LEU A 100 8.53 -17.52 8.67
N LEU A 101 8.37 -16.19 8.75
CA LEU A 101 8.64 -15.46 9.99
C LEU A 101 7.71 -15.92 11.13
N ILE A 102 6.41 -16.02 10.87
CA ILE A 102 5.43 -16.45 11.86
C ILE A 102 5.77 -17.87 12.33
N GLY A 103 6.03 -18.78 11.38
CA GLY A 103 6.41 -20.14 11.70
C GLY A 103 7.69 -20.23 12.53
N LEU A 104 8.72 -19.45 12.22
CA LEU A 104 9.96 -19.42 12.99
C LEU A 104 9.75 -18.83 14.40
N MET A 105 9.01 -17.74 14.55
CA MET A 105 8.72 -17.16 15.85
C MET A 105 7.95 -18.12 16.76
N GLU A 106 6.91 -18.76 16.24
CA GLU A 106 6.12 -19.74 17.00
C GLU A 106 6.92 -20.97 17.41
N THR A 107 7.85 -21.39 16.54
CA THR A 107 8.65 -22.59 16.80
C THR A 107 9.83 -22.33 17.73
N THR A 108 10.42 -21.15 17.71
CA THR A 108 11.59 -20.81 18.53
C THR A 108 11.23 -20.29 19.91
N LEU A 109 10.12 -19.59 20.06
CA LEU A 109 9.69 -19.05 21.37
C LEU A 109 8.76 -19.99 22.15
N GLY A 110 8.28 -21.06 21.52
CA GLY A 110 7.43 -22.07 22.17
C GLY A 110 5.99 -21.63 22.43
N GLU A 111 5.64 -20.43 22.02
CA GLU A 111 4.32 -19.83 22.16
C GLU A 111 3.74 -19.48 20.78
N GLY A 112 2.43 -19.46 20.66
CA GLY A 112 1.78 -18.96 19.44
C GLY A 112 2.09 -17.47 19.22
N PHE A 113 2.18 -17.05 17.97
CA PHE A 113 2.51 -15.68 17.60
C PHE A 113 1.61 -14.63 18.28
N TYR A 114 0.33 -14.98 18.46
CA TYR A 114 -0.63 -14.14 19.16
C TYR A 114 -0.28 -13.96 20.66
N GLN A 115 0.07 -15.05 21.35
CA GLN A 115 0.45 -14.99 22.77
C GLN A 115 1.71 -14.16 22.99
N ILE A 116 2.67 -14.26 22.07
CA ILE A 116 3.90 -13.45 22.13
C ILE A 116 3.53 -11.96 22.05
N ILE A 117 2.73 -11.57 21.05
CA ILE A 117 2.31 -10.18 20.87
C ILE A 117 1.51 -9.70 22.08
N ARG A 118 0.58 -10.53 22.57
CA ARG A 118 -0.25 -10.20 23.74
C ARG A 118 0.60 -9.94 24.96
N ARG A 119 1.56 -10.84 25.25
CA ARG A 119 2.48 -10.70 26.38
C ARG A 119 3.32 -9.43 26.24
N ASP A 120 3.94 -9.22 25.08
CA ASP A 120 4.78 -8.06 24.81
C ASP A 120 3.96 -6.76 24.98
N PHE A 121 2.73 -6.70 24.44
CA PHE A 121 1.86 -5.55 24.56
C PHE A 121 1.40 -5.28 26.01
N GLN A 122 1.08 -6.33 26.77
CA GLN A 122 0.68 -6.21 28.18
C GLN A 122 1.83 -5.75 29.09
N ASN A 123 3.07 -6.00 28.69
CA ASN A 123 4.26 -5.59 29.42
C ASN A 123 4.80 -4.22 29.02
N ILE A 124 4.11 -3.47 28.13
CA ILE A 124 4.48 -2.10 27.77
C ILE A 124 4.36 -1.21 29.02
N PRO A 125 5.47 -0.53 29.46
CA PRO A 125 5.50 0.06 30.79
C PRO A 125 4.57 1.26 30.97
N THR A 126 4.50 2.16 29.98
CA THR A 126 3.75 3.42 30.09
C THR A 126 3.02 3.77 28.80
N GLU A 127 2.14 4.77 28.90
CA GLU A 127 1.43 5.29 27.74
C GLU A 127 2.37 5.87 26.67
N SER A 128 3.48 6.51 27.08
CA SER A 128 4.49 7.02 26.14
C SER A 128 5.14 5.90 25.31
N HIS A 129 5.40 4.74 25.91
CA HIS A 129 5.92 3.58 25.17
C HIS A 129 4.89 3.03 24.19
N LYS A 130 3.63 2.95 24.60
CA LYS A 130 2.53 2.48 23.75
C LYS A 130 2.29 3.42 22.58
N ALA A 131 2.30 4.73 22.81
CA ALA A 131 2.19 5.74 21.77
C ALA A 131 3.37 5.68 20.81
N LEU A 132 4.61 5.56 21.32
CA LEU A 132 5.80 5.41 20.48
C LEU A 132 5.73 4.16 19.59
N LEU A 133 5.27 3.03 20.13
CA LEU A 133 5.07 1.79 19.36
C LEU A 133 4.02 2.02 18.25
N ALA A 134 2.92 2.68 18.54
CA ALA A 134 1.88 2.95 17.55
C ALA A 134 2.38 3.90 16.45
N LEU A 135 3.03 5.01 16.80
CA LEU A 135 3.61 5.96 15.85
C LEU A 135 4.66 5.29 14.94
N SER A 136 5.61 4.56 15.52
CA SER A 136 6.64 3.81 14.77
C SER A 136 6.02 2.71 13.93
N GLY A 137 4.93 2.10 14.42
CA GLY A 137 4.17 1.09 13.73
C GLY A 137 3.56 1.60 12.42
N ILE A 138 3.00 2.80 12.41
CA ILE A 138 2.46 3.43 11.20
C ILE A 138 3.55 3.58 10.13
N ALA A 139 4.78 3.99 10.49
CA ALA A 139 5.90 4.03 9.56
C ALA A 139 6.23 2.65 8.98
N SER A 140 6.16 1.61 9.79
CA SER A 140 6.45 0.23 9.37
C SER A 140 5.45 -0.31 8.35
N TYR A 141 4.20 0.16 8.31
CA TYR A 141 3.25 -0.16 7.23
C TYR A 141 3.76 0.30 5.86
N GLN A 142 4.55 1.39 5.83
CA GLN A 142 5.17 1.91 4.62
C GLN A 142 6.58 1.36 4.39
N ARG A 143 6.98 0.35 5.17
CA ARG A 143 8.33 -0.22 5.11
C ARG A 143 9.41 0.85 5.24
N THR A 144 9.16 1.85 6.06
CA THR A 144 10.07 2.95 6.36
C THR A 144 10.20 3.13 7.86
N ASN A 145 11.15 3.96 8.27
CA ASN A 145 11.47 4.22 9.66
C ASN A 145 11.06 5.64 10.02
N ALA A 146 10.55 5.83 11.23
CA ALA A 146 10.17 7.14 11.72
C ALA A 146 11.37 7.86 12.34
N HIS A 147 11.61 9.11 11.96
CA HIS A 147 12.67 9.91 12.54
C HIS A 147 12.29 10.39 13.94
N GLU A 148 13.24 10.39 14.87
CA GLU A 148 12.97 10.73 16.28
C GLU A 148 12.38 12.12 16.47
N THR A 149 12.79 13.12 15.66
CA THR A 149 12.25 14.49 15.74
C THR A 149 10.75 14.52 15.47
N THR A 150 10.28 13.79 14.44
CA THR A 150 8.86 13.71 14.11
C THR A 150 8.08 12.93 15.16
N LEU A 151 8.68 11.85 15.69
CA LEU A 151 8.10 11.09 16.81
C LEU A 151 7.99 11.92 18.08
N THR A 152 9.02 12.70 18.40
CA THR A 152 9.01 13.61 19.56
C THR A 152 7.90 14.65 19.44
N ARG A 153 7.76 15.28 18.26
CA ARG A 153 6.64 16.21 18.03
C ARG A 153 5.29 15.55 18.18
N ALA A 154 5.11 14.37 17.60
CA ALA A 154 3.86 13.64 17.73
C ALA A 154 3.54 13.24 19.19
N LEU A 155 4.55 12.82 19.97
CA LEU A 155 4.39 12.56 21.40
C LEU A 155 4.01 13.83 22.18
N GLN A 156 4.60 14.98 21.87
CA GLN A 156 4.25 16.27 22.48
C GLN A 156 2.79 16.65 22.19
N HIS A 157 2.29 16.41 20.98
CA HIS A 157 0.86 16.62 20.64
C HIS A 157 -0.09 15.68 21.39
N LEU A 158 0.41 14.55 21.88
CA LEU A 158 -0.31 13.67 22.79
C LEU A 158 -0.16 14.07 24.28
N ASN A 159 0.51 15.18 24.57
CA ASN A 159 0.90 15.62 25.93
C ASN A 159 1.84 14.59 26.63
N LEU A 160 2.64 13.87 25.86
CA LEU A 160 3.61 12.90 26.35
C LEU A 160 5.03 13.44 26.15
N ASN A 161 5.57 14.05 27.19
CA ASN A 161 6.94 14.58 27.18
C ASN A 161 7.92 13.44 27.54
N ALA A 162 8.51 12.81 26.52
CA ALA A 162 9.41 11.70 26.72
C ALA A 162 10.57 11.71 25.72
N ASN A 163 11.73 11.22 26.13
CA ASN A 163 12.88 11.03 25.27
C ASN A 163 12.72 9.75 24.47
N VAL A 164 12.64 9.86 23.13
CA VAL A 164 12.42 8.73 22.23
C VAL A 164 13.50 7.66 22.36
N SER A 165 14.78 8.05 22.45
CA SER A 165 15.88 7.09 22.53
C SER A 165 15.88 6.30 23.85
N GLU A 166 15.42 6.89 24.95
CA GLU A 166 15.26 6.22 26.24
C GLU A 166 14.08 5.25 26.23
N LEU A 167 12.94 5.68 25.66
CA LEU A 167 11.79 4.79 25.51
C LEU A 167 12.14 3.55 24.68
N VAL A 168 12.87 3.71 23.56
CA VAL A 168 13.30 2.59 22.73
C VAL A 168 14.20 1.61 23.49
N LYS A 169 15.15 2.10 24.29
CA LYS A 169 16.01 1.23 25.13
C LYS A 169 15.22 0.36 26.09
N GLN A 170 14.09 0.87 26.60
CA GLN A 170 13.22 0.12 27.52
C GLN A 170 12.29 -0.86 26.77
N MET A 171 12.22 -0.77 25.45
CA MET A 171 11.43 -1.66 24.57
C MET A 171 12.31 -2.56 23.70
N ASP A 172 13.43 -3.02 24.27
CA ASP A 172 14.37 -3.89 23.56
C ASP A 172 13.68 -5.13 22.97
N GLY A 173 14.04 -5.46 21.72
CA GLY A 173 13.42 -6.53 20.97
C GLY A 173 12.04 -6.20 20.34
N ILE A 174 11.45 -5.05 20.65
CA ILE A 174 10.19 -4.56 20.05
C ILE A 174 10.45 -3.36 19.13
N LEU A 175 11.22 -2.39 19.63
CA LEU A 175 11.68 -1.21 18.89
C LEU A 175 13.20 -1.20 18.82
N PHE A 176 13.74 -0.66 17.74
CA PHE A 176 15.16 -0.53 17.50
C PHE A 176 15.49 0.92 17.13
N TYR A 177 16.57 1.44 17.70
CA TYR A 177 17.06 2.79 17.40
C TYR A 177 18.32 2.71 16.54
N LYS A 178 18.28 3.36 15.37
CA LYS A 178 19.43 3.38 14.45
C LYS A 178 19.50 4.72 13.73
N ASN A 179 20.61 5.44 13.92
CA ASN A 179 20.91 6.68 13.24
C ASN A 179 19.75 7.72 13.29
N GLY A 180 19.21 7.97 14.47
CA GLY A 180 18.09 8.91 14.66
C GLY A 180 16.72 8.40 14.17
N ASN A 181 16.63 7.15 13.78
CA ASN A 181 15.39 6.54 13.33
C ASN A 181 14.95 5.42 14.26
N VAL A 182 13.63 5.26 14.39
CA VAL A 182 13.02 4.17 15.13
C VAL A 182 12.38 3.18 14.16
N GLU A 183 12.73 1.92 14.33
CA GLU A 183 12.23 0.78 13.58
C GLU A 183 11.43 -0.14 14.49
N THR A 184 10.38 -0.76 13.98
CA THR A 184 9.69 -1.82 14.70
C THR A 184 10.23 -3.19 14.30
N ARG A 185 10.04 -4.19 15.15
CA ARG A 185 10.48 -5.57 14.93
C ARG A 185 10.07 -6.14 13.57
N HIS A 186 8.80 -5.99 13.20
CA HIS A 186 8.27 -6.45 11.92
C HIS A 186 6.84 -5.92 11.68
N TYR A 187 6.48 -5.62 10.43
CA TYR A 187 5.17 -5.07 10.12
C TYR A 187 3.99 -5.97 10.55
N ALA A 188 4.10 -7.30 10.40
CA ALA A 188 3.05 -8.23 10.82
C ALA A 188 2.80 -8.24 12.33
N TYR A 189 3.85 -7.98 13.12
CA TYR A 189 3.74 -7.79 14.56
C TYR A 189 2.91 -6.55 14.88
N VAL A 190 3.25 -5.44 14.25
CA VAL A 190 2.53 -4.18 14.40
C VAL A 190 1.08 -4.28 13.92
N GLU A 191 0.85 -4.88 12.75
CA GLU A 191 -0.49 -5.09 12.20
C GLU A 191 -1.40 -5.80 13.21
N LYS A 192 -0.90 -6.83 13.88
CA LYS A 192 -1.66 -7.53 14.91
C LYS A 192 -1.94 -6.66 16.15
N ILE A 193 -1.01 -5.78 16.53
CA ILE A 193 -1.25 -4.83 17.62
C ILE A 193 -2.38 -3.88 17.27
N PHE A 194 -2.35 -3.28 16.08
CA PHE A 194 -3.40 -2.38 15.62
C PHE A 194 -4.76 -3.06 15.52
N ASP A 195 -4.80 -4.29 15.00
CA ASP A 195 -6.06 -5.02 14.81
C ASP A 195 -6.71 -5.43 16.14
N GLN A 196 -5.91 -5.84 17.15
CA GLN A 196 -6.43 -6.60 18.27
C GLN A 196 -6.26 -5.92 19.63
N PHE A 197 -5.32 -5.01 19.78
CA PHE A 197 -4.97 -4.43 21.08
C PHE A 197 -5.17 -2.92 21.17
N LEU A 198 -5.25 -2.22 20.03
CA LEU A 198 -5.56 -0.80 20.00
C LEU A 198 -7.02 -0.58 19.60
N ASP A 199 -7.72 0.21 20.40
CA ASP A 199 -9.07 0.65 20.04
C ASP A 199 -9.03 1.77 18.99
N THR A 200 -10.14 1.99 18.30
CA THR A 200 -10.23 2.93 17.20
C THR A 200 -10.05 4.39 17.65
N GLN A 201 -10.45 4.71 18.89
CA GLN A 201 -10.26 6.07 19.41
C GLN A 201 -8.80 6.35 19.71
N TYR A 202 -8.11 5.38 20.27
CA TYR A 202 -6.67 5.49 20.49
C TYR A 202 -5.91 5.69 19.17
N ILE A 203 -6.23 4.88 18.16
CA ILE A 203 -5.64 5.01 16.83
C ILE A 203 -5.94 6.38 16.22
N TYR A 204 -7.17 6.89 16.38
CA TYR A 204 -7.54 8.23 15.93
C TYR A 204 -6.65 9.30 16.56
N ASN A 205 -6.45 9.28 17.87
CA ASN A 205 -5.61 10.24 18.58
C ASN A 205 -4.14 10.16 18.12
N ILE A 206 -3.63 8.96 17.89
CA ILE A 206 -2.27 8.73 17.34
C ILE A 206 -2.14 9.32 15.92
N LEU A 207 -3.11 9.06 15.05
CA LEU A 207 -3.13 9.61 13.68
C LEU A 207 -3.21 11.14 13.68
N GLU A 208 -4.07 11.70 14.52
CA GLU A 208 -4.20 13.13 14.72
C GLU A 208 -2.86 13.77 15.12
N ALA A 209 -2.24 13.28 16.18
CA ALA A 209 -0.97 13.79 16.66
C ALA A 209 0.15 13.66 15.60
N TYR A 210 0.13 12.55 14.86
CA TYR A 210 1.13 12.35 13.82
C TYR A 210 0.94 13.28 12.62
N ILE A 211 -0.30 13.48 12.14
CA ILE A 211 -0.58 14.45 11.07
C ILE A 211 -0.20 15.85 11.53
N THR A 212 -0.56 16.23 12.75
CA THR A 212 -0.20 17.54 13.34
C THR A 212 1.32 17.77 13.32
N SER A 213 2.13 16.72 13.52
CA SER A 213 3.59 16.87 13.47
C SER A 213 4.13 17.25 12.10
N PHE A 214 3.33 17.15 11.04
CA PHE A 214 3.69 17.53 9.67
C PHE A 214 3.15 18.91 9.26
N THR A 215 2.18 19.50 9.98
CA THR A 215 1.61 20.81 9.60
C THR A 215 2.58 21.99 9.73
N VAL A 216 3.74 21.77 10.32
CA VAL A 216 4.80 22.77 10.45
C VAL A 216 5.63 22.98 9.18
N TYR A 217 5.47 22.12 8.18
CA TYR A 217 6.22 22.17 6.93
C TYR A 217 5.49 22.98 5.86
N GLU A 218 6.25 23.59 4.95
CA GLU A 218 5.72 24.24 3.75
C GLU A 218 5.12 23.25 2.77
N TYR A 219 4.22 23.74 1.91
CA TYR A 219 3.57 22.92 0.89
C TYR A 219 4.32 22.95 -0.45
N PRO A 220 4.34 21.82 -1.17
CA PRO A 220 3.82 20.51 -0.77
C PRO A 220 4.77 19.82 0.23
N ILE A 221 4.23 19.37 1.34
CA ILE A 221 4.99 18.78 2.47
C ILE A 221 6.00 17.74 1.99
N VAL A 222 5.60 16.89 1.04
CA VAL A 222 6.46 15.81 0.50
C VAL A 222 7.77 16.29 -0.15
N LYS A 223 7.88 17.58 -0.49
CA LYS A 223 9.11 18.17 -1.04
C LYS A 223 10.01 18.81 0.04
N HIS A 224 9.46 19.04 1.21
CA HIS A 224 10.14 19.75 2.32
C HIS A 224 10.56 18.82 3.45
N VAL A 225 10.36 17.52 3.30
CA VAL A 225 10.76 16.50 4.26
C VAL A 225 11.65 15.44 3.58
N ILE A 226 12.39 14.66 4.37
CA ILE A 226 13.20 13.58 3.85
C ILE A 226 12.31 12.44 3.29
N LYS A 227 12.87 11.60 2.43
CA LYS A 227 12.12 10.54 1.71
C LYS A 227 11.31 9.62 2.61
N SER A 228 11.85 9.22 3.78
CA SER A 228 11.14 8.40 4.76
C SER A 228 9.92 9.12 5.34
N GLU A 229 10.06 10.37 5.72
CA GLU A 229 8.95 11.18 6.25
C GLU A 229 7.90 11.49 5.18
N ALA A 230 8.33 11.73 3.94
CA ALA A 230 7.39 11.87 2.81
C ALA A 230 6.55 10.61 2.61
N ALA A 231 7.14 9.41 2.77
CA ALA A 231 6.41 8.15 2.71
C ALA A 231 5.41 8.00 3.87
N ILE A 232 5.81 8.40 5.08
CA ILE A 232 4.93 8.40 6.25
C ILE A 232 3.77 9.37 6.03
N TYR A 233 4.05 10.62 5.66
CA TYR A 233 3.01 11.62 5.41
C TYR A 233 2.00 11.16 4.34
N LYS A 234 2.49 10.63 3.22
CA LYS A 234 1.62 10.03 2.18
C LYS A 234 0.71 8.95 2.75
N SER A 235 1.22 8.13 3.66
CA SER A 235 0.43 7.09 4.32
C SER A 235 -0.61 7.64 5.28
N LEU A 236 -0.24 8.65 6.07
CA LEU A 236 -1.12 9.29 7.05
C LEU A 236 -2.32 9.98 6.43
N VAL A 237 -2.16 10.58 5.24
CA VAL A 237 -3.27 11.24 4.55
C VAL A 237 -3.99 10.29 3.57
N ASN A 238 -3.49 9.09 3.31
CA ASN A 238 -4.08 8.17 2.35
C ASN A 238 -5.42 7.61 2.83
N SER A 239 -6.49 7.85 2.09
CA SER A 239 -7.86 7.44 2.40
C SER A 239 -8.00 5.94 2.70
N LYS A 240 -7.42 5.07 1.87
CA LYS A 240 -7.48 3.63 2.07
C LYS A 240 -6.76 3.18 3.36
N ASN A 241 -5.62 3.78 3.66
CA ASN A 241 -4.86 3.48 4.87
C ASN A 241 -5.59 3.96 6.12
N LEU A 242 -6.13 5.18 6.10
CA LEU A 242 -6.93 5.72 7.22
C LEU A 242 -8.15 4.84 7.50
N ARG A 243 -8.90 4.47 6.46
CA ARG A 243 -10.04 3.55 6.60
C ARG A 243 -9.63 2.20 7.18
N LYS A 244 -8.49 1.64 6.74
CA LYS A 244 -7.96 0.39 7.29
C LYS A 244 -7.62 0.54 8.77
N LEU A 245 -6.88 1.58 9.16
CA LEU A 245 -6.45 1.84 10.53
C LEU A 245 -7.65 2.15 11.45
N LEU A 246 -8.60 2.91 10.97
CA LEU A 246 -9.84 3.25 11.68
C LEU A 246 -10.94 2.18 11.55
N LYS A 247 -10.58 0.96 11.09
CA LYS A 247 -11.47 -0.21 10.99
C LYS A 247 -12.76 0.04 10.21
N GLY A 248 -12.70 0.91 9.19
CA GLY A 248 -13.85 1.28 8.35
C GLY A 248 -14.78 2.33 8.93
N ASP A 249 -14.48 2.91 10.10
CA ASP A 249 -15.27 3.95 10.73
C ASP A 249 -15.29 5.22 9.85
N LYS A 250 -16.45 5.45 9.22
CA LYS A 250 -16.70 6.59 8.33
C LYS A 250 -16.60 7.92 9.07
N GLU A 251 -17.25 8.00 10.24
CA GLU A 251 -17.33 9.24 11.01
C GLU A 251 -15.96 9.69 11.48
N LYS A 252 -15.17 8.78 12.05
CA LYS A 252 -13.80 9.08 12.47
C LYS A 252 -12.90 9.43 11.30
N THR A 253 -13.04 8.73 10.16
CA THR A 253 -12.24 9.03 8.95
C THR A 253 -12.53 10.45 8.46
N LEU A 254 -13.79 10.83 8.32
CA LEU A 254 -14.18 12.17 7.87
C LEU A 254 -13.86 13.24 8.92
N SER A 255 -14.07 12.95 10.22
CA SER A 255 -13.70 13.86 11.31
C SER A 255 -12.19 14.18 11.29
N LEU A 256 -11.34 13.17 11.01
CA LEU A 256 -9.91 13.40 10.91
C LEU A 256 -9.55 14.33 9.74
N TYR A 257 -10.17 14.13 8.56
CA TYR A 257 -10.00 15.06 7.45
C TYR A 257 -10.54 16.46 7.78
N ASN A 258 -11.77 16.56 8.28
CA ASN A 258 -12.35 17.87 8.63
C ASN A 258 -11.48 18.66 9.62
N LYS A 259 -10.84 17.97 10.56
CA LYS A 259 -9.98 18.61 11.56
C LYS A 259 -8.80 19.34 10.96
N PHE A 260 -8.19 18.80 9.93
CA PHE A 260 -7.02 19.36 9.26
C PHE A 260 -7.35 20.19 8.01
N GLU A 261 -8.63 20.37 7.71
CA GLU A 261 -9.05 21.07 6.50
C GLU A 261 -8.51 22.48 6.39
N LYS A 262 -8.48 23.21 7.51
CA LYS A 262 -7.95 24.57 7.57
C LYS A 262 -6.41 24.59 7.51
N ASP A 263 -5.76 23.68 8.23
CA ASP A 263 -4.30 23.64 8.33
C ASP A 263 -3.63 23.13 7.05
N LEU A 264 -4.35 22.36 6.22
CA LEU A 264 -3.86 21.73 5.00
C LEU A 264 -4.68 22.14 3.75
N GLU A 265 -5.31 23.32 3.79
CA GLU A 265 -6.22 23.80 2.72
C GLU A 265 -5.56 23.96 1.35
N ASN A 266 -4.24 24.14 1.32
CA ASN A 266 -3.44 24.28 0.11
C ASN A 266 -2.52 23.08 -0.15
N GLU A 267 -2.68 21.97 0.59
CA GLU A 267 -1.90 20.77 0.40
C GLU A 267 -2.62 19.81 -0.57
N GLY A 268 -2.22 19.84 -1.84
CA GLY A 268 -2.90 19.11 -2.92
C GLY A 268 -3.03 17.61 -2.69
N LEU A 269 -2.03 16.94 -2.09
CA LEU A 269 -2.11 15.52 -1.78
C LEU A 269 -3.18 15.23 -0.72
N TYR A 270 -3.25 16.05 0.33
CA TYR A 270 -4.25 15.93 1.37
C TYR A 270 -5.67 16.14 0.81
N LEU A 271 -5.88 17.22 0.06
CA LEU A 271 -7.17 17.52 -0.58
C LEU A 271 -7.61 16.42 -1.53
N MET A 272 -6.69 15.86 -2.33
CA MET A 272 -6.97 14.73 -3.21
C MET A 272 -7.44 13.52 -2.40
N GLN A 273 -6.75 13.16 -1.33
CA GLN A 273 -7.10 11.99 -0.52
C GLN A 273 -8.40 12.20 0.26
N TYR A 274 -8.69 13.42 0.68
CA TYR A 274 -9.96 13.78 1.27
C TYR A 274 -11.10 13.66 0.24
N GLY A 275 -10.92 14.19 -0.97
CA GLY A 275 -11.89 14.01 -2.06
C GLY A 275 -12.13 12.53 -2.41
N ILE A 276 -11.09 11.70 -2.41
CA ILE A 276 -11.21 10.25 -2.59
C ILE A 276 -12.02 9.62 -1.44
N ALA A 277 -11.77 10.02 -0.18
CA ALA A 277 -12.55 9.51 0.96
C ALA A 277 -14.04 9.87 0.85
N LEU A 278 -14.34 11.12 0.53
CA LEU A 278 -15.72 11.58 0.31
C LEU A 278 -16.41 10.82 -0.83
N ARG A 279 -15.71 10.65 -1.96
CA ARG A 279 -16.18 9.84 -3.09
C ARG A 279 -16.52 8.41 -2.66
N ASP A 280 -15.61 7.76 -1.94
CA ASP A 280 -15.76 6.38 -1.50
C ASP A 280 -16.88 6.22 -0.46
N PHE A 281 -17.29 7.30 0.19
CA PHE A 281 -18.44 7.35 1.09
C PHE A 281 -19.73 7.87 0.42
N GLY A 282 -19.72 8.08 -0.89
CA GLY A 282 -20.88 8.51 -1.67
C GLY A 282 -21.23 9.99 -1.57
N MET A 283 -20.34 10.81 -1.02
CA MET A 283 -20.51 12.27 -0.86
C MET A 283 -19.91 12.98 -2.07
N TYR A 284 -20.55 12.82 -3.23
CA TYR A 284 -19.97 13.24 -4.53
C TYR A 284 -19.87 14.75 -4.74
N PRO A 285 -20.86 15.57 -4.31
CA PRO A 285 -20.72 17.03 -4.42
C PRO A 285 -19.53 17.56 -3.65
N GLU A 286 -19.35 17.11 -2.40
CA GLU A 286 -18.25 17.52 -1.54
C GLU A 286 -16.90 16.96 -2.08
N ALA A 287 -16.91 15.74 -2.60
CA ALA A 287 -15.75 15.14 -3.25
C ALA A 287 -15.30 15.95 -4.47
N TYR A 288 -16.27 16.44 -5.27
CA TYR A 288 -16.00 17.26 -6.45
C TYR A 288 -15.29 18.56 -6.08
N GLU A 289 -15.79 19.28 -5.07
CA GLU A 289 -15.16 20.52 -4.61
C GLU A 289 -13.75 20.28 -4.09
N LYS A 290 -13.51 19.22 -3.29
CA LYS A 290 -12.17 18.89 -2.80
C LYS A 290 -11.19 18.52 -3.91
N LEU A 291 -11.60 17.71 -4.88
CA LEU A 291 -10.74 17.33 -6.01
C LEU A 291 -10.50 18.48 -6.96
N LYS A 292 -11.48 19.37 -7.16
CA LYS A 292 -11.33 20.60 -7.93
C LYS A 292 -10.29 21.50 -7.27
N THR A 293 -10.43 21.80 -5.98
CA THR A 293 -9.46 22.59 -5.22
C THR A 293 -8.06 21.95 -5.23
N ALA A 294 -7.98 20.62 -5.09
CA ALA A 294 -6.71 19.90 -5.19
C ALA A 294 -6.02 20.12 -6.55
N ASN A 295 -6.81 20.09 -7.65
CA ASN A 295 -6.30 20.30 -9.00
C ASN A 295 -5.86 21.75 -9.27
N GLU A 296 -6.55 22.71 -8.66
CA GLU A 296 -6.19 24.13 -8.70
C GLU A 296 -4.91 24.41 -7.88
N ALA A 297 -4.80 23.83 -6.69
CA ALA A 297 -3.61 23.96 -5.82
C ALA A 297 -2.38 23.27 -6.41
N TYR A 298 -2.57 22.18 -7.16
CA TYR A 298 -1.48 21.37 -7.70
C TYR A 298 -1.75 20.95 -9.15
N PRO A 299 -1.72 21.91 -10.10
CA PRO A 299 -2.03 21.66 -11.49
C PRO A 299 -1.04 20.68 -12.13
N ASN A 300 -1.51 19.91 -13.10
CA ASN A 300 -0.75 18.89 -13.82
C ASN A 300 -0.21 17.74 -12.94
N SER A 301 -0.88 17.45 -11.81
CA SER A 301 -0.61 16.25 -11.04
C SER A 301 -1.39 15.07 -11.62
N PRO A 302 -0.71 14.07 -12.24
CA PRO A 302 -1.41 12.94 -12.85
C PRO A 302 -2.32 12.19 -11.88
N GLN A 303 -1.94 12.12 -10.60
CA GLN A 303 -2.71 11.44 -9.56
C GLN A 303 -4.02 12.18 -9.23
N ILE A 304 -3.95 13.51 -9.12
CA ILE A 304 -5.14 14.35 -8.84
C ILE A 304 -6.07 14.34 -10.05
N GLU A 305 -5.54 14.54 -11.24
CA GLU A 305 -6.31 14.51 -12.49
C GLU A 305 -7.01 13.16 -12.69
N HIS A 306 -6.30 12.06 -12.45
CA HIS A 306 -6.87 10.71 -12.52
C HIS A 306 -8.01 10.52 -11.50
N ALA A 307 -7.81 10.93 -10.23
CA ALA A 307 -8.85 10.83 -9.21
C ALA A 307 -10.09 11.68 -9.56
N PHE A 308 -9.87 12.86 -10.12
CA PHE A 308 -10.94 13.77 -10.56
C PHE A 308 -11.71 13.22 -11.76
N ALA A 309 -11.01 12.66 -12.76
CA ALA A 309 -11.64 11.99 -13.89
C ALA A 309 -12.48 10.78 -13.44
N GLN A 310 -11.98 9.96 -12.51
CA GLN A 310 -12.77 8.87 -11.94
C GLN A 310 -14.06 9.34 -11.25
N LEU A 311 -13.99 10.44 -10.50
CA LEU A 311 -15.18 11.01 -9.88
C LEU A 311 -16.20 11.50 -10.93
N LYS A 312 -15.74 12.17 -11.99
CA LYS A 312 -16.62 12.61 -13.10
C LYS A 312 -17.33 11.44 -13.76
N ILE A 313 -16.66 10.31 -13.96
CA ILE A 313 -17.28 9.07 -14.47
C ILE A 313 -18.39 8.58 -13.52
N ILE A 314 -18.12 8.57 -12.22
CA ILE A 314 -19.10 8.13 -11.21
C ILE A 314 -20.33 9.05 -11.22
N ILE A 315 -20.14 10.37 -11.26
CA ILE A 315 -21.25 11.34 -11.33
C ILE A 315 -22.03 11.17 -12.65
N ALA A 316 -21.33 10.98 -13.77
CA ALA A 316 -21.96 10.71 -15.07
C ALA A 316 -22.85 9.45 -15.02
N LEU A 317 -22.37 8.39 -14.38
CA LEU A 317 -23.14 7.16 -14.19
C LEU A 317 -24.35 7.31 -13.27
N GLN A 318 -24.38 8.33 -12.42
CA GLN A 318 -25.53 8.62 -11.56
C GLN A 318 -26.53 9.58 -12.20
N SER A 319 -26.10 10.32 -13.22
CA SER A 319 -26.99 11.23 -13.94
C SER A 319 -28.15 10.47 -14.59
N GLU A 320 -29.35 11.05 -14.53
CA GLU A 320 -30.52 10.59 -15.30
C GLU A 320 -30.51 11.13 -16.73
N SER A 321 -29.85 12.27 -16.94
CA SER A 321 -29.70 12.91 -18.24
C SER A 321 -28.53 12.32 -19.03
N SER A 322 -28.81 11.74 -20.19
CA SER A 322 -27.76 11.24 -21.08
C SER A 322 -26.83 12.36 -21.56
N THR A 323 -27.38 13.55 -21.85
CA THR A 323 -26.59 14.71 -22.27
C THR A 323 -25.56 15.12 -21.23
N GLU A 324 -25.97 15.22 -19.98
CA GLU A 324 -25.07 15.57 -18.88
C GLU A 324 -24.07 14.45 -18.60
N ALA A 325 -24.52 13.18 -18.67
CA ALA A 325 -23.64 12.03 -18.51
C ALA A 325 -22.53 12.01 -19.58
N PHE A 326 -22.86 12.22 -20.84
CA PHE A 326 -21.87 12.28 -21.92
C PHE A 326 -20.95 13.50 -21.81
N ARG A 327 -21.42 14.65 -21.34
CA ARG A 327 -20.57 15.81 -21.09
C ARG A 327 -19.52 15.52 -20.03
N LEU A 328 -19.94 15.02 -18.86
CA LEU A 328 -19.03 14.68 -17.76
C LEU A 328 -18.06 13.55 -18.13
N PHE A 329 -18.56 12.55 -18.86
CA PHE A 329 -17.72 11.46 -19.34
C PHE A 329 -16.69 11.96 -20.36
N GLY A 330 -17.07 12.83 -21.29
CA GLY A 330 -16.16 13.43 -22.28
C GLY A 330 -15.01 14.20 -21.62
N GLU A 331 -15.31 14.98 -20.56
CA GLU A 331 -14.28 15.66 -19.78
C GLU A 331 -13.33 14.66 -19.07
N ALA A 332 -13.86 13.55 -18.55
CA ALA A 332 -13.06 12.51 -17.95
C ALA A 332 -12.20 11.74 -18.97
N GLU A 333 -12.78 11.47 -20.15
CA GLU A 333 -12.10 10.80 -21.27
C GLU A 333 -10.92 11.62 -21.78
N GLU A 334 -11.08 12.95 -21.92
CA GLU A 334 -9.99 13.84 -22.31
C GLU A 334 -8.82 13.76 -21.33
N ILE A 335 -9.09 13.85 -20.03
CA ILE A 335 -8.07 13.74 -18.98
C ILE A 335 -7.39 12.39 -19.03
N LEU A 336 -8.15 11.29 -19.01
CA LEU A 336 -7.59 9.93 -18.94
C LEU A 336 -6.84 9.55 -20.22
N SER A 337 -7.30 9.99 -21.39
CA SER A 337 -6.60 9.75 -22.65
C SER A 337 -5.27 10.51 -22.72
N ARG A 338 -5.23 11.73 -22.19
CA ARG A 338 -3.99 12.51 -22.08
C ARG A 338 -2.99 11.84 -21.12
N LEU A 339 -3.46 11.30 -20.01
CA LEU A 339 -2.63 10.58 -19.03
C LEU A 339 -2.11 9.24 -19.59
N ASP A 340 -2.92 8.53 -20.39
CA ASP A 340 -2.56 7.26 -21.04
C ASP A 340 -1.54 7.45 -22.17
N GLY A 341 -1.67 8.53 -22.97
CA GLY A 341 -0.76 8.85 -24.07
C GLY A 341 0.54 9.54 -23.65
N GLY A 342 0.76 9.69 -22.35
CA GLY A 342 1.74 10.62 -21.82
C GLY A 342 3.19 10.22 -22.00
N LYS A 343 4.00 11.21 -22.37
CA LYS A 343 5.46 11.24 -22.26
C LYS A 343 5.95 11.11 -20.79
N VAL A 344 5.04 11.11 -19.84
CA VAL A 344 5.29 10.78 -18.45
C VAL A 344 5.35 9.26 -18.41
N LYS A 345 6.49 8.68 -18.07
CA LYS A 345 6.64 7.28 -17.67
C LYS A 345 5.84 7.01 -16.37
N VAL A 346 4.55 7.28 -16.38
CA VAL A 346 3.63 6.70 -15.41
C VAL A 346 3.42 5.29 -15.93
N ILE A 347 4.19 4.36 -15.41
CA ILE A 347 4.03 2.92 -15.60
C ILE A 347 2.76 2.50 -14.82
N ASP A 348 1.67 3.19 -15.10
CA ASP A 348 0.43 3.05 -14.39
C ASP A 348 -0.67 2.95 -15.44
N GLY A 349 -0.99 1.73 -15.85
CA GLY A 349 -2.11 1.47 -16.76
C GLY A 349 -3.48 1.82 -16.20
N TYR A 350 -3.53 2.38 -15.02
CA TYR A 350 -4.79 2.75 -14.35
C TYR A 350 -5.63 3.81 -15.08
N PRO A 351 -5.08 4.82 -15.80
CA PRO A 351 -5.90 5.68 -16.64
C PRO A 351 -6.67 4.91 -17.71
N LEU A 352 -6.01 3.97 -18.39
CA LEU A 352 -6.64 3.14 -19.42
C LEU A 352 -7.67 2.16 -18.81
N VAL A 353 -7.39 1.59 -17.65
CA VAL A 353 -8.35 0.75 -16.91
C VAL A 353 -9.59 1.56 -16.53
N ALA A 354 -9.41 2.74 -15.91
CA ALA A 354 -10.53 3.60 -15.50
C ALA A 354 -11.35 4.06 -16.70
N LEU A 355 -10.70 4.40 -17.81
CA LEU A 355 -11.36 4.81 -19.06
C LEU A 355 -12.18 3.67 -19.67
N SER A 356 -11.61 2.46 -19.76
CA SER A 356 -12.31 1.31 -20.33
C SER A 356 -13.52 0.90 -19.50
N GLU A 357 -13.37 0.81 -18.18
CA GLU A 357 -14.46 0.51 -17.25
C GLU A 357 -15.59 1.56 -17.35
N GLY A 358 -15.23 2.84 -17.33
CA GLY A 358 -16.17 3.95 -17.39
C GLY A 358 -16.93 4.01 -18.72
N HIS A 359 -16.22 3.86 -19.85
CA HIS A 359 -16.83 3.91 -21.19
C HIS A 359 -17.83 2.78 -21.41
N ILE A 360 -17.47 1.56 -20.99
CA ILE A 360 -18.38 0.42 -21.08
C ILE A 360 -19.62 0.63 -20.21
N ALA A 361 -19.46 1.14 -18.99
CA ALA A 361 -20.59 1.40 -18.10
C ALA A 361 -21.53 2.49 -18.63
N ILE A 362 -20.99 3.59 -19.17
CA ILE A 362 -21.77 4.65 -19.84
C ILE A 362 -22.50 4.11 -21.07
N ALA A 363 -21.82 3.34 -21.92
CA ALA A 363 -22.44 2.75 -23.12
C ALA A 363 -23.57 1.79 -22.76
N ARG A 364 -23.41 0.96 -21.74
CA ARG A 364 -24.48 0.07 -21.26
C ARG A 364 -25.69 0.84 -20.73
N LYS A 365 -25.46 1.93 -20.01
CA LYS A 365 -26.55 2.70 -19.40
C LYS A 365 -27.31 3.53 -20.44
N PHE A 366 -26.62 4.17 -21.38
CA PHE A 366 -27.20 5.21 -22.23
C PHE A 366 -27.23 4.89 -23.72
N LEU A 367 -26.53 3.86 -24.19
CA LEU A 367 -26.51 3.43 -25.58
C LEU A 367 -27.11 2.04 -25.76
N SER A 368 -26.26 1.02 -25.81
CA SER A 368 -26.68 -0.39 -25.95
C SER A 368 -25.62 -1.37 -25.48
N GLU A 369 -26.05 -2.59 -25.22
CA GLU A 369 -25.17 -3.72 -24.92
C GLU A 369 -24.22 -4.03 -26.08
N VAL A 370 -24.68 -3.82 -27.33
CA VAL A 370 -23.85 -4.03 -28.53
C VAL A 370 -22.69 -3.05 -28.59
N GLU A 371 -22.95 -1.78 -28.32
CA GLU A 371 -21.88 -0.76 -28.29
C GLU A 371 -20.91 -1.00 -27.14
N ALA A 372 -21.41 -1.38 -25.97
CA ALA A 372 -20.57 -1.71 -24.83
C ALA A 372 -19.63 -2.90 -25.12
N LYS A 373 -20.12 -3.94 -25.83
CA LYS A 373 -19.27 -5.09 -26.26
C LYS A 373 -18.21 -4.69 -27.29
N LYS A 374 -18.54 -3.82 -28.24
CA LYS A 374 -17.57 -3.29 -29.22
C LYS A 374 -16.46 -2.52 -28.49
N LEU A 375 -16.82 -1.67 -27.54
CA LEU A 375 -15.87 -0.94 -26.72
C LEU A 375 -14.97 -1.87 -25.89
N ALA A 376 -15.54 -2.93 -25.31
CA ALA A 376 -14.76 -3.91 -24.58
C ALA A 376 -13.72 -4.61 -25.46
N ALA A 377 -14.10 -5.01 -26.69
CA ALA A 377 -13.15 -5.57 -27.66
C ALA A 377 -12.05 -4.56 -28.03
N TYR A 378 -12.42 -3.31 -28.29
CA TYR A 378 -11.46 -2.26 -28.59
C TYR A 378 -10.44 -2.03 -27.47
N TYR A 379 -10.90 -1.92 -26.21
CA TYR A 379 -9.99 -1.71 -25.08
C TYR A 379 -9.15 -2.93 -24.77
N HIS A 380 -9.68 -4.13 -24.93
CA HIS A 380 -8.89 -5.35 -24.82
C HIS A 380 -7.71 -5.36 -25.81
N ASP A 381 -7.98 -5.05 -27.08
CA ASP A 381 -6.95 -4.99 -28.11
C ASP A 381 -5.94 -3.86 -27.85
N LYS A 382 -6.41 -2.72 -27.36
CA LYS A 382 -5.54 -1.59 -26.99
C LYS A 382 -4.59 -1.98 -25.84
N ILE A 383 -5.11 -2.61 -24.78
CA ILE A 383 -4.29 -3.10 -23.67
C ILE A 383 -3.27 -4.14 -24.16
N LYS A 384 -3.70 -5.11 -24.96
CA LYS A 384 -2.78 -6.12 -25.53
C LYS A 384 -1.65 -5.51 -26.33
N LYS A 385 -1.95 -4.54 -27.19
CA LYS A 385 -0.92 -3.84 -28.00
C LYS A 385 0.05 -3.05 -27.13
N MET A 386 -0.45 -2.37 -26.10
CA MET A 386 0.36 -1.52 -25.22
C MET A 386 1.36 -2.33 -24.40
N TYR A 387 0.97 -3.52 -23.96
CA TYR A 387 1.79 -4.36 -23.09
C TYR A 387 2.45 -5.54 -23.82
N ASN A 388 2.33 -5.65 -25.17
CA ASN A 388 2.89 -6.75 -25.98
C ASN A 388 2.58 -8.15 -25.42
N ASN A 389 1.40 -8.35 -24.80
CA ASN A 389 1.00 -9.54 -24.03
C ASN A 389 1.88 -9.85 -22.81
N ASP A 390 2.81 -8.99 -22.45
CA ASP A 390 3.60 -9.10 -21.22
C ASP A 390 3.09 -8.06 -20.21
N TYR A 391 2.16 -8.47 -19.37
CA TYR A 391 1.59 -7.63 -18.30
C TYR A 391 2.55 -7.48 -17.11
N SER A 392 3.78 -7.97 -17.23
CA SER A 392 4.95 -7.90 -16.34
C SER A 392 4.66 -7.70 -14.84
N GLY A 393 3.64 -8.42 -14.34
CA GLY A 393 3.31 -8.46 -12.91
C GLY A 393 2.29 -7.43 -12.45
N ASP A 394 1.64 -6.67 -13.33
CA ASP A 394 0.45 -5.89 -12.97
C ASP A 394 -0.81 -6.76 -13.12
N THR A 395 -1.14 -7.44 -12.03
CA THR A 395 -2.31 -8.34 -11.97
C THR A 395 -3.61 -7.62 -12.31
N ARG A 396 -3.73 -6.31 -12.03
CA ARG A 396 -4.95 -5.56 -12.31
C ARG A 396 -5.16 -5.31 -13.80
N ILE A 397 -4.10 -5.03 -14.53
CA ILE A 397 -4.17 -4.85 -16.00
C ILE A 397 -4.50 -6.19 -16.67
N GLU A 398 -3.84 -7.27 -16.22
CA GLU A 398 -4.13 -8.63 -16.68
C GLU A 398 -5.59 -9.02 -16.43
N GLU A 399 -6.06 -8.88 -15.19
CA GLU A 399 -7.46 -9.12 -14.81
C GLU A 399 -8.45 -8.27 -15.64
N THR A 400 -8.13 -6.98 -15.85
CA THR A 400 -8.96 -6.10 -16.67
C THR A 400 -9.01 -6.58 -18.12
N SER A 401 -7.87 -6.94 -18.71
CA SER A 401 -7.80 -7.45 -20.08
C SER A 401 -8.63 -8.73 -20.25
N GLU A 402 -8.53 -9.67 -19.31
CA GLU A 402 -9.33 -10.90 -19.30
C GLU A 402 -10.84 -10.63 -19.17
N MET A 403 -11.21 -9.71 -18.28
CA MET A 403 -12.61 -9.32 -18.09
C MET A 403 -13.19 -8.66 -19.35
N LEU A 404 -12.44 -7.76 -19.99
CA LEU A 404 -12.84 -7.12 -21.24
C LEU A 404 -13.06 -8.13 -22.35
N PHE A 405 -12.15 -9.08 -22.53
CA PHE A 405 -12.27 -10.16 -23.51
C PHE A 405 -13.52 -11.00 -23.26
N LYS A 406 -13.71 -11.44 -22.01
CA LYS A 406 -14.87 -12.27 -21.63
C LYS A 406 -16.18 -11.51 -21.87
N TYR A 407 -16.26 -10.25 -21.49
CA TYR A 407 -17.45 -9.43 -21.71
C TYR A 407 -17.73 -9.21 -23.20
N ALA A 408 -16.71 -8.89 -23.99
CA ALA A 408 -16.85 -8.69 -25.43
C ALA A 408 -17.40 -9.95 -26.14
N THR A 409 -16.93 -11.14 -25.71
CA THR A 409 -17.29 -12.42 -26.36
C THR A 409 -18.60 -13.01 -25.86
N THR A 410 -18.87 -12.95 -24.56
CA THR A 410 -20.01 -13.63 -23.93
C THR A 410 -21.13 -12.70 -23.50
N GLY A 411 -20.86 -11.40 -23.32
CA GLY A 411 -21.78 -10.45 -22.70
C GLY A 411 -21.95 -10.64 -21.19
N ILE A 412 -21.20 -11.56 -20.61
CA ILE A 412 -21.26 -11.81 -19.15
C ILE A 412 -20.21 -10.95 -18.48
N LEU A 413 -20.69 -9.94 -17.71
CA LEU A 413 -19.83 -9.22 -16.78
C LEU A 413 -19.44 -10.17 -15.64
N THR A 414 -18.17 -10.46 -15.53
CA THR A 414 -17.65 -11.07 -14.33
C THR A 414 -17.68 -10.03 -13.21
N LYS A 415 -17.87 -10.44 -11.98
CA LYS A 415 -17.96 -9.60 -10.76
C LYS A 415 -16.96 -8.43 -10.69
N GLY A 416 -15.89 -8.44 -11.51
CA GLY A 416 -14.87 -7.38 -11.55
C GLY A 416 -15.34 -6.05 -12.13
N LEU A 417 -16.08 -6.02 -13.25
CA LEU A 417 -16.50 -4.76 -13.88
C LEU A 417 -17.71 -4.12 -13.18
N GLU A 418 -18.69 -4.92 -12.78
CA GLU A 418 -19.83 -4.44 -11.99
C GLU A 418 -19.47 -4.12 -10.55
N VAL A 419 -18.62 -4.94 -9.91
CA VAL A 419 -18.23 -4.76 -8.51
C VAL A 419 -17.25 -3.60 -8.34
N GLN A 420 -16.34 -3.35 -9.27
CA GLN A 420 -15.43 -2.20 -9.14
C GLN A 420 -16.14 -0.86 -9.38
N ILE A 421 -17.14 -0.80 -10.27
CA ILE A 421 -17.97 0.38 -10.46
C ILE A 421 -18.99 0.49 -9.32
N ALA A 422 -19.67 -0.60 -8.96
CA ALA A 422 -20.64 -0.62 -7.87
C ALA A 422 -20.01 -0.56 -6.46
N GLU A 423 -18.89 -1.23 -6.21
CA GLU A 423 -18.16 -1.12 -4.93
C GLU A 423 -17.51 0.24 -4.73
N ARG A 424 -17.20 0.96 -5.81
CA ARG A 424 -16.79 2.37 -5.75
C ARG A 424 -17.96 3.33 -5.61
N VAL A 425 -19.16 2.92 -6.01
CA VAL A 425 -20.40 3.70 -5.93
C VAL A 425 -21.20 3.40 -4.66
N PHE A 426 -21.07 2.20 -4.06
CA PHE A 426 -21.90 1.74 -2.95
C PHE A 426 -21.12 1.31 -1.69
N LYS A 427 -19.81 1.49 -1.62
CA LYS A 427 -18.97 1.33 -0.43
C LYS A 427 -18.21 2.61 -0.13
#